data_f9d55e65b4c92bb23d78596198d25963
#
_entry.id   f9d55e65b4c92bb23d78596198d25963
#
_cell.length_a   1.000
_cell.length_b   1.000
_cell.length_c   1.000
_cell.angle_alpha   90.00
_cell.angle_beta   90.00
_cell.angle_gamma   90.00
#
_symmetry.space_group_name_H-M   'P 1'
#
loop_
_entity.id
_entity.type
_entity.pdbx_description
1 polymer ?
#
loop_
_entity_poly.entity_id
_entity_poly.type
_entity_poly.pdbx_seq_one_letter_code
_entity_poly.pdbx_strand_id
1 'polypeptide(L)'
;MPRRSRGSRQTILVIEDDPVARADLQARLKAQGYTVALAADAASALTVVNRERPDLILLDLGLPAGDGFLVLERLRKIEVLAAIPVLIITGRSDAETRKRVDAMGLAPVLAKPVSTEVLLAAIRSALETPPG
;
A
#
# COMPACT_ATOMS: atom_id res chain seq x y z
N MET A 1 8.84 19.91 -2.98
CA MET A 1 9.79 19.17 -2.13
C MET A 1 10.54 18.14 -2.92
N PRO A 2 11.83 18.20 -2.91
CA PRO A 2 12.59 17.22 -3.64
C PRO A 2 12.37 15.83 -3.02
N ARG A 3 12.43 14.86 -3.85
CA ARG A 3 12.33 13.49 -3.40
C ARG A 3 13.58 13.13 -2.61
N ARG A 4 13.57 11.96 -2.02
CA ARG A 4 14.73 11.46 -1.30
C ARG A 4 15.95 11.49 -2.20
N SER A 5 17.07 11.77 -1.62
CA SER A 5 18.32 11.81 -2.36
C SER A 5 18.64 10.44 -2.94
N ARG A 6 19.46 10.47 -3.99
CA ARG A 6 19.95 9.26 -4.59
C ARG A 6 20.66 8.41 -3.56
N GLY A 7 20.37 7.15 -3.49
CA GLY A 7 20.91 6.23 -2.50
C GLY A 7 20.02 6.06 -1.28
N SER A 8 19.10 7.00 -1.05
CA SER A 8 18.11 6.81 0.02
C SER A 8 17.12 5.75 -0.38
N ARG A 9 16.79 4.87 0.56
CA ARG A 9 15.79 3.84 0.31
C ARG A 9 14.40 4.44 0.42
N GLN A 10 13.55 4.06 -0.50
CA GLN A 10 12.15 4.42 -0.41
C GLN A 10 11.46 3.50 0.59
N THR A 11 10.50 4.05 1.32
CA THR A 11 9.79 3.34 2.37
C THR A 11 8.42 2.91 1.87
N ILE A 12 8.11 1.63 2.05
CA ILE A 12 6.81 1.07 1.73
C ILE A 12 6.15 0.63 3.03
N LEU A 13 4.92 1.08 3.25
CA LEU A 13 4.13 0.60 4.37
C LEU A 13 3.27 -0.56 3.89
N VAL A 14 3.39 -1.70 4.55
CA VAL A 14 2.56 -2.88 4.28
C VAL A 14 1.48 -2.97 5.35
N ILE A 15 0.23 -2.92 4.94
CA ILE A 15 -0.92 -3.05 5.84
C ILE A 15 -1.58 -4.40 5.57
N GLU A 16 -1.35 -5.36 6.45
CA GLU A 16 -1.76 -6.74 6.29
C GLU A 16 -1.95 -7.37 7.67
N ASP A 17 -3.13 -7.90 7.94
CA ASP A 17 -3.42 -8.48 9.26
C ASP A 17 -2.85 -9.88 9.46
N ASP A 18 -2.70 -10.67 8.39
CA ASP A 18 -2.12 -12.00 8.51
C ASP A 18 -0.61 -11.93 8.71
N PRO A 19 -0.09 -12.42 9.85
CA PRO A 19 1.34 -12.30 10.13
C PRO A 19 2.25 -13.03 9.14
N VAL A 20 1.80 -14.15 8.59
CA VAL A 20 2.60 -14.88 7.61
C VAL A 20 2.67 -14.11 6.29
N ALA A 21 1.54 -13.62 5.80
CA ALA A 21 1.51 -12.82 4.58
C ALA A 21 2.29 -11.53 4.76
N ARG A 22 2.18 -10.89 5.93
CA ARG A 22 2.89 -9.66 6.22
C ARG A 22 4.41 -9.88 6.20
N ALA A 23 4.86 -10.95 6.84
CA ALA A 23 6.30 -11.29 6.86
C ALA A 23 6.82 -11.61 5.46
N ASP A 24 6.03 -12.30 4.65
CA ASP A 24 6.40 -12.63 3.28
C ASP A 24 6.57 -11.37 2.43
N LEU A 25 5.63 -10.44 2.50
CA LEU A 25 5.73 -9.19 1.76
C LEU A 25 6.93 -8.37 2.23
N GLN A 26 7.15 -8.32 3.52
CA GLN A 26 8.31 -7.63 4.08
C GLN A 26 9.62 -8.19 3.51
N ALA A 27 9.75 -9.51 3.50
CA ALA A 27 10.97 -10.15 3.01
C ALA A 27 11.19 -9.87 1.52
N ARG A 28 10.15 -9.96 0.70
CA ARG A 28 10.25 -9.68 -0.73
C ARG A 28 10.68 -8.24 -1.01
N LEU A 29 10.10 -7.30 -0.28
CA LEU A 29 10.41 -5.88 -0.49
C LEU A 29 11.79 -5.51 0.00
N LYS A 30 12.18 -6.03 1.15
CA LYS A 30 13.54 -5.79 1.67
C LYS A 30 14.60 -6.35 0.72
N ALA A 31 14.35 -7.49 0.11
CA ALA A 31 15.28 -8.08 -0.84
C ALA A 31 15.53 -7.17 -2.04
N GLN A 32 14.60 -6.27 -2.34
CA GLN A 32 14.72 -5.33 -3.44
C GLN A 32 15.27 -3.96 -3.01
N GLY A 33 15.66 -3.84 -1.75
CA GLY A 33 16.27 -2.62 -1.25
C GLY A 33 15.32 -1.60 -0.66
N TYR A 34 14.04 -1.93 -0.53
CA TYR A 34 13.09 -1.01 0.11
C TYR A 34 13.19 -1.07 1.63
N THR A 35 12.93 0.05 2.26
CA THR A 35 12.67 0.08 3.70
C THR A 35 11.20 -0.24 3.90
N VAL A 36 10.88 -1.09 4.85
CA VAL A 36 9.51 -1.56 5.04
C VAL A 36 9.00 -1.20 6.44
N ALA A 37 7.86 -0.54 6.49
CA ALA A 37 7.11 -0.34 7.72
C ALA A 37 5.90 -1.29 7.68
N LEU A 38 5.42 -1.70 8.83
CA LEU A 38 4.36 -2.69 8.93
C LEU A 38 3.21 -2.19 9.80
N ALA A 39 1.99 -2.56 9.41
CA ALA A 39 0.81 -2.36 10.24
C ALA A 39 -0.13 -3.53 10.06
N ALA A 40 -0.81 -3.92 11.13
CA ALA A 40 -1.69 -5.09 11.11
C ALA A 40 -3.18 -4.72 11.10
N ASP A 41 -3.53 -3.47 11.31
CA ASP A 41 -4.91 -3.01 11.37
C ASP A 41 -5.02 -1.53 10.99
N ALA A 42 -6.25 -1.04 10.91
CA ALA A 42 -6.50 0.33 10.48
C ALA A 42 -5.93 1.37 11.44
N ALA A 43 -6.08 1.16 12.73
CA ALA A 43 -5.62 2.13 13.72
C ALA A 43 -4.10 2.28 13.69
N SER A 44 -3.38 1.17 13.70
CA SER A 44 -1.92 1.20 13.63
C SER A 44 -1.42 1.73 12.29
N ALA A 45 -2.15 1.43 11.20
CA ALA A 45 -1.80 1.92 9.88
C ALA A 45 -1.77 3.44 9.84
N LEU A 46 -2.82 4.09 10.36
CA LEU A 46 -2.88 5.54 10.35
C LEU A 46 -1.79 6.17 11.21
N THR A 47 -1.48 5.55 12.34
CA THR A 47 -0.39 6.00 13.19
C THR A 47 0.95 5.91 12.47
N VAL A 48 1.20 4.79 11.81
CA VAL A 48 2.45 4.59 11.07
C VAL A 48 2.57 5.54 9.88
N VAL A 49 1.49 5.75 9.14
CA VAL A 49 1.50 6.68 8.01
C VAL A 49 1.90 8.07 8.47
N ASN A 50 1.31 8.53 9.57
CA ASN A 50 1.61 9.84 10.11
C ASN A 50 3.07 9.98 10.57
N ARG A 51 3.58 8.94 11.19
CA ARG A 51 4.93 8.95 11.74
C ARG A 51 6.01 8.78 10.67
N GLU A 52 5.80 7.78 9.79
CA GLU A 52 6.82 7.37 8.83
C GLU A 52 6.73 8.07 7.49
N ARG A 53 5.58 8.59 7.12
CA ARG A 53 5.34 9.22 5.81
C ARG A 53 5.90 8.37 4.68
N PRO A 54 5.38 7.15 4.47
CA PRO A 54 5.92 6.24 3.47
C PRO A 54 5.77 6.81 2.05
N ASP A 55 6.58 6.31 1.15
CA ASP A 55 6.53 6.69 -0.26
C ASP A 55 5.41 5.96 -1.00
N LEU A 56 4.98 4.82 -0.46
CA LEU A 56 3.91 4.01 -1.04
C LEU A 56 3.28 3.16 0.05
N ILE A 57 1.98 2.94 -0.07
CA ILE A 57 1.24 2.05 0.84
C ILE A 57 0.76 0.84 0.05
N LEU A 58 1.05 -0.35 0.57
CA LEU A 58 0.54 -1.60 0.03
C LEU A 58 -0.53 -2.08 1.01
N LEU A 59 -1.78 -2.07 0.58
CA LEU A 59 -2.92 -2.30 1.46
C LEU A 59 -3.72 -3.54 1.06
N ASP A 60 -3.91 -4.44 2.02
CA ASP A 60 -4.83 -5.57 1.85
C ASP A 60 -6.23 -5.14 2.26
N LEU A 61 -7.18 -5.24 1.33
CA LEU A 61 -8.58 -4.93 1.62
C LEU A 61 -9.25 -5.99 2.49
N GLY A 62 -8.61 -7.14 2.66
CA GLY A 62 -9.13 -8.21 3.49
C GLY A 62 -9.00 -7.97 4.99
N LEU A 63 -8.71 -6.75 5.42
CA LEU A 63 -8.68 -6.42 6.84
C LEU A 63 -10.06 -6.62 7.47
N PRO A 64 -10.11 -7.02 8.75
CA PRO A 64 -11.38 -7.29 9.43
C PRO A 64 -12.35 -6.12 9.37
N ALA A 65 -13.64 -6.42 9.30
CA ALA A 65 -14.73 -5.44 9.38
C ALA A 65 -14.68 -4.32 8.34
N GLY A 66 -14.08 -4.58 7.17
CA GLY A 66 -14.03 -3.56 6.12
C GLY A 66 -13.01 -2.46 6.38
N ASP A 67 -12.11 -2.67 7.33
CA ASP A 67 -11.13 -1.66 7.72
C ASP A 67 -10.20 -1.20 6.60
N GLY A 68 -10.02 -2.01 5.56
CA GLY A 68 -9.21 -1.61 4.41
C GLY A 68 -9.78 -0.38 3.72
N PHE A 69 -11.09 -0.34 3.50
CA PHE A 69 -11.73 0.83 2.91
C PHE A 69 -11.73 2.01 3.87
N LEU A 70 -11.85 1.75 5.17
CA LEU A 70 -11.77 2.81 6.17
C LEU A 70 -10.40 3.50 6.15
N VAL A 71 -9.33 2.74 6.00
CA VAL A 71 -7.98 3.31 5.85
C VAL A 71 -7.94 4.24 4.65
N LEU A 72 -8.45 3.79 3.50
CA LEU A 72 -8.48 4.61 2.29
C LEU A 72 -9.25 5.92 2.49
N GLU A 73 -10.42 5.83 3.09
CA GLU A 73 -11.24 7.02 3.34
C GLU A 73 -10.52 8.02 4.22
N ARG A 74 -9.89 7.54 5.28
CA ARG A 74 -9.18 8.41 6.20
C ARG A 74 -7.96 9.08 5.58
N LEU A 75 -7.21 8.32 4.79
CA LEU A 75 -6.05 8.87 4.09
C LEU A 75 -6.45 9.97 3.12
N ARG A 76 -7.55 9.79 2.42
CA ARG A 76 -8.00 10.76 1.41
C ARG A 76 -8.48 12.07 2.01
N LYS A 77 -8.82 12.09 3.28
CA LYS A 77 -9.28 13.32 3.96
C LYS A 77 -8.13 14.20 4.43
N ILE A 78 -6.90 13.69 4.44
CA ILE A 78 -5.73 14.44 4.88
C ILE A 78 -4.88 14.73 3.65
N GLU A 79 -4.83 15.98 3.24
CA GLU A 79 -4.21 16.38 1.98
C GLU A 79 -2.80 15.82 1.78
N VAL A 80 -1.94 15.93 2.78
CA VAL A 80 -0.58 15.43 2.68
C VAL A 80 -0.54 13.91 2.50
N LEU A 81 -1.42 13.20 3.20
CA LEU A 81 -1.46 11.74 3.13
C LEU A 81 -2.16 11.25 1.86
N ALA A 82 -3.10 12.03 1.33
CA ALA A 82 -3.81 11.67 0.11
C ALA A 82 -2.88 11.63 -1.12
N ALA A 83 -1.72 12.27 -1.03
CA ALA A 83 -0.75 12.25 -2.11
C ALA A 83 0.09 10.97 -2.14
N ILE A 84 0.04 10.15 -1.09
CA ILE A 84 0.81 8.91 -1.04
C ILE A 84 0.10 7.86 -1.91
N PRO A 85 0.78 7.28 -2.91
CA PRO A 85 0.14 6.25 -3.74
C PRO A 85 -0.18 5.01 -2.94
N VAL A 86 -1.35 4.42 -3.20
CA VAL A 86 -1.81 3.21 -2.54
C VAL A 86 -2.02 2.13 -3.59
N LEU A 87 -1.40 0.99 -3.39
CA LEU A 87 -1.65 -0.22 -4.19
C LEU A 87 -2.48 -1.17 -3.35
N ILE A 88 -3.54 -1.68 -3.96
CA ILE A 88 -4.43 -2.62 -3.30
C ILE A 88 -4.02 -4.03 -3.67
N ILE A 89 -3.88 -4.89 -2.66
CA ILE A 89 -3.61 -6.30 -2.85
C ILE A 89 -4.65 -7.06 -2.01
N THR A 90 -5.31 -8.05 -2.57
CA THR A 90 -6.34 -8.75 -1.82
C THR A 90 -6.65 -10.11 -2.40
N GLY A 91 -7.03 -11.06 -1.53
CA GLY A 91 -7.59 -12.34 -1.94
C GLY A 91 -9.03 -12.21 -2.40
N ARG A 92 -9.65 -11.04 -2.15
CA ARG A 92 -11.01 -10.74 -2.59
C ARG A 92 -10.98 -9.86 -3.82
N SER A 93 -11.03 -10.47 -4.98
CA SER A 93 -11.01 -9.72 -6.22
C SER A 93 -12.34 -9.82 -6.98
N ASP A 94 -13.46 -9.79 -6.24
CA ASP A 94 -14.77 -9.81 -6.86
C ASP A 94 -15.07 -8.50 -7.59
N ALA A 95 -16.10 -8.55 -8.45
CA ALA A 95 -16.46 -7.41 -9.28
C ALA A 95 -16.84 -6.17 -8.47
N GLU A 96 -17.49 -6.37 -7.33
CA GLU A 96 -17.93 -5.25 -6.50
C GLU A 96 -16.72 -4.53 -5.87
N THR A 97 -15.76 -5.29 -5.36
CA THR A 97 -14.53 -4.72 -4.80
C THR A 97 -13.77 -3.94 -5.87
N ARG A 98 -13.65 -4.50 -7.06
CA ARG A 98 -12.96 -3.83 -8.16
C ARG A 98 -13.64 -2.54 -8.57
N LYS A 99 -14.97 -2.53 -8.60
CA LYS A 99 -15.73 -1.33 -8.91
C LYS A 99 -15.49 -0.23 -7.88
N ARG A 100 -15.46 -0.58 -6.60
CA ARG A 100 -15.22 0.41 -5.55
C ARG A 100 -13.84 1.02 -5.66
N VAL A 101 -12.82 0.18 -5.88
CA VAL A 101 -11.44 0.65 -6.03
C VAL A 101 -11.32 1.54 -7.26
N ASP A 102 -11.91 1.11 -8.36
CA ASP A 102 -11.89 1.88 -9.61
C ASP A 102 -12.58 3.23 -9.46
N ALA A 103 -13.71 3.26 -8.77
CA ALA A 103 -14.45 4.49 -8.52
C ALA A 103 -13.65 5.48 -7.66
N MET A 104 -12.70 5.00 -6.88
CA MET A 104 -11.81 5.85 -6.08
C MET A 104 -10.61 6.37 -6.88
N GLY A 105 -10.50 5.99 -8.14
CA GLY A 105 -9.41 6.45 -8.99
C GLY A 105 -8.06 5.80 -8.70
N LEU A 106 -8.08 4.65 -8.02
CA LEU A 106 -6.87 3.92 -7.67
C LEU A 106 -6.43 2.99 -8.81
N ALA A 107 -5.16 2.59 -8.76
CA ALA A 107 -4.64 1.59 -9.68
C ALA A 107 -5.42 0.28 -9.54
N PRO A 108 -5.43 -0.57 -10.57
CA PRO A 108 -6.14 -1.85 -10.50
C PRO A 108 -5.67 -2.70 -9.34
N VAL A 109 -6.62 -3.47 -8.78
CA VAL A 109 -6.35 -4.38 -7.66
C VAL A 109 -5.42 -5.49 -8.09
N LEU A 110 -4.43 -5.81 -7.25
CA LEU A 110 -3.58 -6.97 -7.43
C LEU A 110 -4.20 -8.14 -6.68
N ALA A 111 -4.49 -9.22 -7.38
CA ALA A 111 -5.09 -10.40 -6.75
C ALA A 111 -4.02 -11.29 -6.10
N LYS A 112 -4.30 -11.78 -4.91
CA LYS A 112 -3.46 -12.78 -4.25
C LYS A 112 -3.75 -14.16 -4.82
N PRO A 113 -2.75 -15.02 -4.96
CA PRO A 113 -1.34 -14.77 -4.68
C PRO A 113 -0.70 -13.94 -5.80
N VAL A 114 0.07 -12.93 -5.43
CA VAL A 114 0.72 -12.07 -6.40
C VAL A 114 2.18 -12.50 -6.55
N SER A 115 2.64 -12.60 -7.80
CA SER A 115 4.03 -12.93 -8.06
C SER A 115 4.92 -11.73 -7.69
N THR A 116 6.16 -12.01 -7.35
CA THR A 116 7.11 -10.95 -7.03
C THR A 116 7.31 -10.00 -8.23
N GLU A 117 7.34 -10.55 -9.44
CA GLU A 117 7.52 -9.75 -10.65
C GLU A 117 6.37 -8.76 -10.85
N VAL A 118 5.13 -9.22 -10.71
CA VAL A 118 3.95 -8.37 -10.87
C VAL A 118 3.92 -7.31 -9.76
N LEU A 119 4.19 -7.71 -8.53
CA LEU A 119 4.20 -6.81 -7.39
C LEU A 119 5.23 -5.69 -7.58
N LEU A 120 6.46 -6.06 -7.93
CA LEU A 120 7.52 -5.08 -8.11
C LEU A 120 7.27 -4.15 -9.28
N ALA A 121 6.71 -4.66 -10.37
CA ALA A 121 6.36 -3.82 -11.51
C ALA A 121 5.31 -2.78 -11.13
N ALA A 122 4.29 -3.19 -10.37
CA ALA A 122 3.24 -2.28 -9.91
C ALA A 122 3.80 -1.22 -8.97
N ILE A 123 4.68 -1.62 -8.05
CA ILE A 123 5.32 -0.69 -7.11
C ILE A 123 6.17 0.34 -7.85
N ARG A 124 7.01 -0.10 -8.78
CA ARG A 124 7.84 0.82 -9.55
C ARG A 124 6.99 1.81 -10.34
N SER A 125 5.94 1.31 -10.97
CA SER A 125 5.03 2.17 -11.73
C SER A 125 4.38 3.23 -10.84
N ALA A 126 3.92 2.83 -9.67
CA ALA A 126 3.26 3.75 -8.74
C ALA A 126 4.24 4.80 -8.20
N LEU A 127 5.48 4.41 -7.93
CA LEU A 127 6.49 5.34 -7.41
C LEU A 127 6.98 6.33 -8.47
N GLU A 128 6.93 5.95 -9.73
CA GLU A 128 7.35 6.82 -10.84
C GLU A 128 6.26 7.78 -11.28
N THR A 129 5.00 7.46 -10.98
CA THR A 129 3.87 8.30 -11.40
C THR A 129 3.82 9.54 -10.52
N PRO A 130 3.84 10.75 -11.10
CA PRO A 130 3.73 11.94 -10.29
C PRO A 130 2.36 12.00 -9.60
N PRO A 131 2.30 12.54 -8.40
CA PRO A 131 1.03 12.72 -7.72
C PRO A 131 0.15 13.65 -8.52
N GLY A 132 -1.05 13.21 -8.72
CA GLY A 132 -1.98 13.81 -9.55
C GLY A 132 -2.73 14.88 -9.48
#